data_ed244a3a0c43781c399802c8d67e7e89
#
_entry.id   ed244a3a0c43781c399802c8d67e7e89
#
_cell.length_a   1.000
_cell.length_b   1.000
_cell.length_c   1.000
_cell.angle_alpha   90.00
_cell.angle_beta   90.00
_cell.angle_gamma   90.00
#
_symmetry.space_group_name_H-M   'P 1'
#
loop_
_entity.id
_entity.type
_entity.pdbx_description
1 polymer ?
#
loop_
_entity_poly.entity_id
_entity_poly.type
_entity_poly.pdbx_seq_one_letter_code
_entity_poly.pdbx_strand_id
1 'polypeptide(L)'
;MHVILNISDSDKHFSSAIEEYQKRLWKDVIFDTLKPFKDDNHNLVIQKETESVIKTIEKKYLSYKKILLAKEWKLLTTEELWNQINWQNCVFIIWWPYGLNREELKSKFSDLKEISFGAITMPHWLAKLVLIEQLYRCKTIQIWKSYHY
;
A
#
# COMPACT_ATOMS: atom_id res chain seq x y z
N MET A 1 -12.18 -1.62 6.69
CA MET A 1 -11.76 -0.58 5.73
C MET A 1 -10.25 -0.60 5.59
N HIS A 2 -9.75 -0.50 4.36
CA HIS A 2 -8.33 -0.44 4.08
C HIS A 2 -7.97 0.90 3.45
N VAL A 3 -6.76 1.37 3.73
CA VAL A 3 -6.23 2.62 3.16
C VAL A 3 -5.00 2.28 2.34
N ILE A 4 -4.93 2.79 1.12
CA ILE A 4 -3.71 2.75 0.31
C ILE A 4 -3.08 4.13 0.38
N LEU A 5 -1.99 4.21 1.13
CA LEU A 5 -1.18 5.41 1.28
C LEU A 5 -0.14 5.43 0.15
N ASN A 6 -0.25 6.41 -0.72
CA ASN A 6 0.61 6.53 -1.89
C ASN A 6 1.00 7.99 -2.15
N ILE A 7 2.02 8.20 -2.94
CA ILE A 7 2.35 9.53 -3.49
C ILE A 7 1.50 9.82 -4.73
N SER A 8 1.21 11.09 -4.93
CA SER A 8 0.61 11.57 -6.18
C SER A 8 1.56 11.31 -7.34
N ASP A 9 1.16 10.42 -8.22
CA ASP A 9 1.82 10.17 -9.48
C ASP A 9 1.05 10.81 -10.63
N SER A 10 1.78 11.15 -11.67
CA SER A 10 1.21 11.70 -12.91
C SER A 10 0.81 10.60 -13.89
N ASP A 11 0.96 9.33 -13.52
CA ASP A 11 0.71 8.24 -14.44
C ASP A 11 -0.78 7.97 -14.59
N LYS A 12 -1.31 8.35 -15.75
CA LYS A 12 -2.72 8.20 -16.09
C LYS A 12 -3.03 6.86 -16.78
N HIS A 13 -2.02 6.06 -17.16
CA HIS A 13 -2.21 4.90 -18.02
C HIS A 13 -3.06 3.80 -17.40
N PHE A 14 -3.04 3.68 -16.08
CA PHE A 14 -3.79 2.63 -15.35
C PHE A 14 -4.91 3.17 -14.47
N SER A 15 -5.22 4.47 -14.56
CA SER A 15 -6.25 5.09 -13.74
C SER A 15 -7.61 4.41 -13.91
N SER A 16 -8.00 4.08 -15.14
CA SER A 16 -9.28 3.42 -15.43
C SER A 16 -9.39 2.02 -14.79
N ALA A 17 -8.31 1.23 -14.82
CA ALA A 17 -8.29 -0.09 -14.17
C ALA A 17 -8.36 0.04 -12.64
N ILE A 18 -7.62 0.97 -12.06
CA ILE A 18 -7.65 1.26 -10.62
C ILE A 18 -9.05 1.72 -10.21
N GLU A 19 -9.66 2.64 -10.96
CA GLU A 19 -11.02 3.14 -10.70
C GLU A 19 -12.06 2.03 -10.76
N GLU A 20 -11.91 1.08 -11.70
CA GLU A 20 -12.82 -0.06 -11.81
C GLU A 20 -12.80 -0.91 -10.54
N TYR A 21 -11.62 -1.28 -10.03
CA TYR A 21 -11.51 -2.01 -8.77
C TYR A 21 -11.97 -1.18 -7.57
N GLN A 22 -11.68 0.13 -7.56
CA GLN A 22 -12.13 1.03 -6.50
C GLN A 22 -13.66 1.11 -6.44
N LYS A 23 -14.35 1.16 -7.59
CA LYS A 23 -15.82 1.10 -7.65
C LYS A 23 -16.36 -0.21 -7.07
N ARG A 24 -15.73 -1.35 -7.39
CA ARG A 24 -16.12 -2.67 -6.87
C ARG A 24 -15.88 -2.82 -5.37
N LEU A 25 -14.83 -2.20 -4.86
CA LEU A 25 -14.48 -2.18 -3.43
C LEU A 25 -15.23 -1.09 -2.67
N TRP A 26 -15.66 -0.05 -3.37
CA TRP A 26 -16.38 1.10 -2.85
C TRP A 26 -15.73 1.68 -1.58
N LYS A 27 -16.47 1.65 -0.42
CA LYS A 27 -15.99 2.20 0.86
C LYS A 27 -14.98 1.31 1.59
N ASP A 28 -14.74 0.10 1.10
CA ASP A 28 -13.83 -0.83 1.77
C ASP A 28 -12.36 -0.47 1.57
N VAL A 29 -12.05 0.26 0.49
CA VAL A 29 -10.70 0.75 0.19
C VAL A 29 -10.75 2.21 -0.22
N ILE A 30 -9.91 3.02 0.41
CA ILE A 30 -9.70 4.43 0.05
C ILE A 30 -8.24 4.70 -0.26
N PHE A 31 -8.00 5.68 -1.13
CA PHE A 31 -6.66 6.21 -1.39
C PHE A 31 -6.42 7.46 -0.57
N ASP A 32 -5.33 7.50 0.19
CA ASP A 32 -4.80 8.72 0.79
C ASP A 32 -3.49 9.08 0.10
N THR A 33 -3.50 10.17 -0.65
CA THR A 33 -2.42 10.53 -1.57
C THR A 33 -1.61 11.67 -0.98
N LEU A 34 -0.33 11.43 -0.79
CA LEU A 34 0.63 12.42 -0.31
C LEU A 34 1.23 13.22 -1.47
N LYS A 35 1.62 14.45 -1.18
CA LYS A 35 2.36 15.26 -2.16
C LYS A 35 3.82 14.80 -2.20
N PRO A 36 4.41 14.61 -3.40
CA PRO A 36 5.82 14.30 -3.53
C PRO A 36 6.68 15.47 -3.05
N PHE A 37 7.77 15.15 -2.38
CA PHE A 37 8.83 16.11 -2.10
C PHE A 37 9.80 16.14 -3.29
N LYS A 38 10.16 17.33 -3.76
CA LYS A 38 11.04 17.50 -4.92
C LYS A 38 12.33 18.18 -4.48
N ASP A 39 13.43 17.47 -4.63
CA ASP A 39 14.78 17.96 -4.39
C ASP A 39 15.76 17.10 -5.18
N ASP A 40 16.91 17.67 -5.55
CA ASP A 40 17.99 16.93 -6.23
C ASP A 40 18.73 15.99 -5.26
N ASN A 41 18.66 16.26 -3.97
CA ASN A 41 19.20 15.39 -2.94
C ASN A 41 18.22 14.25 -2.60
N HIS A 42 18.45 13.09 -3.17
CA HIS A 42 17.60 11.92 -2.98
C HIS A 42 17.49 11.49 -1.50
N ASN A 43 18.54 11.65 -0.70
CA ASN A 43 18.48 11.33 0.73
C ASN A 43 17.52 12.26 1.49
N LEU A 44 17.52 13.54 1.12
CA LEU A 44 16.57 14.51 1.68
C LEU A 44 15.14 14.19 1.25
N VAL A 45 14.93 13.76 -0.01
CA VAL A 45 13.62 13.32 -0.50
C VAL A 45 13.13 12.14 0.34
N ILE A 46 13.93 11.08 0.48
CA ILE A 46 13.60 9.89 1.29
C ILE A 46 13.23 10.30 2.72
N GLN A 47 14.03 11.16 3.34
CA GLN A 47 13.77 11.64 4.70
C GLN A 47 12.41 12.35 4.79
N LYS A 48 12.18 13.35 3.92
CA LYS A 48 10.95 14.18 3.96
C LYS A 48 9.68 13.38 3.64
N GLU A 49 9.77 12.45 2.71
CA GLU A 49 8.66 11.58 2.36
C GLU A 49 8.39 10.57 3.49
N THR A 50 9.41 10.02 4.12
CA THR A 50 9.26 9.16 5.31
C THR A 50 8.60 9.92 6.46
N GLU A 51 9.05 11.13 6.77
CA GLU A 51 8.44 12.00 7.78
C GLU A 51 6.95 12.26 7.47
N SER A 52 6.61 12.51 6.19
CA SER A 52 5.23 12.75 5.77
C SER A 52 4.34 11.52 5.95
N VAL A 53 4.85 10.33 5.62
CA VAL A 53 4.17 9.05 5.84
C VAL A 53 3.92 8.84 7.34
N ILE A 54 4.94 9.02 8.18
CA ILE A 54 4.84 8.86 9.64
C ILE A 54 3.77 9.79 10.21
N LYS A 55 3.85 11.09 9.90
CA LYS A 55 2.88 12.09 10.37
C LYS A 55 1.44 11.76 9.96
N THR A 56 1.26 11.25 8.74
CA THR A 56 -0.06 10.89 8.24
C THR A 56 -0.62 9.69 8.99
N ILE A 57 0.20 8.67 9.22
CA ILE A 57 -0.19 7.48 9.98
C ILE A 57 -0.51 7.85 11.42
N GLU A 58 0.34 8.62 12.10
CA GLU A 58 0.12 9.07 13.48
C GLU A 58 -1.18 9.87 13.63
N LYS A 59 -1.48 10.73 12.65
CA LYS A 59 -2.66 11.61 12.70
C LYS A 59 -3.96 10.88 12.37
N LYS A 60 -3.95 9.94 11.40
CA LYS A 60 -5.18 9.38 10.82
C LYS A 60 -5.33 7.87 11.03
N TYR A 61 -4.24 7.12 11.10
CA TYR A 61 -4.24 5.66 10.97
C TYR A 61 -3.46 4.95 12.08
N LEU A 62 -3.28 5.59 13.23
CA LEU A 62 -2.48 5.03 14.32
C LEU A 62 -2.99 3.66 14.78
N SER A 63 -4.31 3.47 14.83
CA SER A 63 -4.96 2.21 15.21
C SER A 63 -5.01 1.16 14.08
N TYR A 64 -4.62 1.53 12.86
CA TYR A 64 -4.62 0.61 11.73
C TYR A 64 -3.37 -0.27 11.75
N LYS A 65 -3.50 -1.50 11.29
CA LYS A 65 -2.34 -2.35 11.01
C LYS A 65 -1.54 -1.77 9.83
N LYS A 66 -0.25 -1.56 10.04
CA LYS A 66 0.64 -0.98 9.04
C LYS A 66 1.27 -2.08 8.21
N ILE A 67 1.17 -1.96 6.90
CA ILE A 67 1.71 -2.93 5.93
C ILE A 67 2.48 -2.17 4.87
N LEU A 68 3.80 -2.37 4.83
CA LEU A 68 4.69 -1.80 3.82
C LEU A 68 4.88 -2.79 2.67
N LEU A 69 4.64 -2.35 1.44
CA LEU A 69 5.03 -3.09 0.26
C LEU A 69 6.53 -2.93 0.03
N ALA A 70 7.27 -4.03 0.11
CA ALA A 70 8.72 -4.06 -0.06
C ALA A 70 9.12 -5.17 -1.03
N LYS A 71 10.09 -4.88 -1.93
CA LYS A 71 10.53 -5.82 -2.97
C LYS A 71 11.19 -7.08 -2.38
N GLU A 72 11.96 -6.90 -1.32
CA GLU A 72 12.85 -7.93 -0.76
C GLU A 72 12.29 -8.55 0.52
N TRP A 73 11.03 -8.95 0.49
CA TRP A 73 10.40 -9.51 1.67
C TRP A 73 9.62 -10.80 1.37
N LYS A 74 8.97 -11.35 2.39
CA LYS A 74 8.20 -12.57 2.28
C LYS A 74 7.13 -12.44 1.20
N LEU A 75 7.17 -13.36 0.23
CA LEU A 75 6.08 -13.54 -0.73
C LEU A 75 4.86 -14.07 0.00
N LEU A 76 3.69 -13.57 -0.41
CA LEU A 76 2.41 -14.01 0.12
C LEU A 76 1.54 -14.56 -1.01
N THR A 77 0.81 -15.63 -0.71
CA THR A 77 -0.35 -16.01 -1.52
C THR A 77 -1.51 -15.06 -1.23
N THR A 78 -2.53 -15.10 -2.08
CA THR A 78 -3.76 -14.32 -1.84
C THR A 78 -4.44 -14.71 -0.54
N GLU A 79 -4.44 -15.99 -0.19
CA GLU A 79 -5.02 -16.51 1.05
C GLU A 79 -4.22 -16.05 2.28
N GLU A 80 -2.89 -16.03 2.18
CA GLU A 80 -2.04 -15.50 3.26
C GLU A 80 -2.27 -14.00 3.46
N LEU A 81 -2.42 -13.23 2.36
CA LEU A 81 -2.78 -11.82 2.44
C LEU A 81 -4.15 -11.65 3.10
N TRP A 82 -5.16 -12.42 2.67
CA TRP A 82 -6.49 -12.44 3.26
C TRP A 82 -6.43 -12.70 4.77
N ASN A 83 -5.70 -13.72 5.21
CA ASN A 83 -5.55 -14.05 6.62
C ASN A 83 -4.88 -12.94 7.43
N GLN A 84 -4.00 -12.16 6.79
CA GLN A 84 -3.35 -11.03 7.45
C GLN A 84 -4.24 -9.80 7.63
N ILE A 85 -5.14 -9.54 6.69
CA ILE A 85 -5.97 -8.33 6.68
C ILE A 85 -7.41 -8.56 7.16
N ASN A 86 -7.81 -9.83 7.30
CA ASN A 86 -9.16 -10.21 7.66
C ASN A 86 -9.61 -9.53 8.96
N TRP A 87 -10.80 -8.91 8.90
CA TRP A 87 -11.45 -8.22 10.02
C TRP A 87 -10.65 -7.06 10.65
N GLN A 88 -9.59 -6.59 10.01
CA GLN A 88 -8.76 -5.50 10.50
C GLN A 88 -8.76 -4.30 9.55
N ASN A 89 -8.69 -3.11 10.11
CA ASN A 89 -8.38 -1.93 9.35
C ASN A 89 -6.86 -1.90 9.08
N CYS A 90 -6.48 -1.79 7.80
CA CYS A 90 -5.07 -1.77 7.40
C CYS A 90 -4.74 -0.50 6.63
N VAL A 91 -3.54 0.02 6.83
CA VAL A 91 -2.92 1.02 5.97
C VAL A 91 -1.78 0.37 5.21
N PHE A 92 -1.89 0.34 3.89
CA PHE A 92 -0.88 -0.16 2.98
C PHE A 92 -0.03 1.00 2.50
N ILE A 93 1.27 0.91 2.71
CA ILE A 93 2.25 1.91 2.28
C ILE A 93 2.90 1.40 1.01
N ILE A 94 2.65 2.07 -0.11
CA ILE A 94 3.27 1.72 -1.39
C ILE A 94 4.58 2.47 -1.52
N TRP A 95 5.61 1.75 -1.92
CA TRP A 95 6.94 2.28 -2.08
C TRP A 95 7.04 3.34 -3.19
N TRP A 96 7.84 4.35 -2.94
CA TRP A 96 8.14 5.50 -3.79
C TRP A 96 9.36 5.30 -4.70
N PRO A 97 9.56 6.15 -5.72
CA PRO A 97 10.68 6.01 -6.66
C PRO A 97 12.07 5.92 -6.00
N TYR A 98 12.29 6.68 -4.95
CA TYR A 98 13.56 6.66 -4.20
C TYR A 98 13.50 5.80 -2.93
N GLY A 99 12.36 5.20 -2.63
CA GLY A 99 12.14 4.42 -1.43
C GLY A 99 11.74 5.25 -0.22
N LEU A 100 11.63 4.58 0.93
CA LEU A 100 11.37 5.15 2.25
C LEU A 100 12.43 4.66 3.23
N ASN A 101 12.68 5.39 4.29
CA ASN A 101 13.56 4.94 5.38
C ASN A 101 12.83 3.85 6.20
N ARG A 102 13.11 2.59 5.85
CA ARG A 102 12.46 1.40 6.46
C ARG A 102 12.79 1.26 7.95
N GLU A 103 14.03 1.57 8.34
CA GLU A 103 14.47 1.47 9.73
C GLU A 103 13.72 2.49 10.60
N GLU A 104 13.54 3.70 10.10
CA GLU A 104 12.77 4.74 10.79
C GLU A 104 11.31 4.35 10.93
N LEU A 105 10.67 3.83 9.86
CA LEU A 105 9.30 3.33 9.91
C LEU A 105 9.14 2.19 10.94
N LYS A 106 10.09 1.24 10.98
CA LYS A 106 10.08 0.14 11.94
C LYS A 106 10.30 0.61 13.39
N SER A 107 11.16 1.59 13.59
CA SER A 107 11.41 2.17 14.91
C SER A 107 10.17 2.90 15.45
N LYS A 108 9.40 3.53 14.57
CA LYS A 108 8.16 4.25 14.91
C LYS A 108 6.97 3.32 15.12
N PHE A 109 6.85 2.29 14.29
CA PHE A 109 5.71 1.39 14.28
C PHE A 109 6.17 -0.05 14.48
N SER A 110 6.20 -0.51 15.72
CA SER A 110 6.64 -1.88 16.08
C SER A 110 5.75 -2.98 15.48
N ASP A 111 4.52 -2.63 15.10
CA ASP A 111 3.55 -3.50 14.43
C ASP A 111 3.62 -3.47 12.89
N LEU A 112 4.58 -2.70 12.32
CA LEU A 112 4.78 -2.62 10.87
C LEU A 112 5.14 -4.00 10.31
N LYS A 113 4.32 -4.47 9.38
CA LYS A 113 4.60 -5.66 8.59
C LYS A 113 5.05 -5.29 7.19
N GLU A 114 5.91 -6.10 6.63
CA GLU A 114 6.33 -5.96 5.24
C GLU A 114 5.81 -7.14 4.43
N ILE A 115 5.40 -6.86 3.20
CA ILE A 115 4.94 -7.87 2.23
C ILE A 115 5.58 -7.61 0.88
N SER A 116 5.69 -8.66 0.06
CA SER A 116 6.20 -8.57 -1.31
C SER A 116 5.26 -9.23 -2.29
N PHE A 117 5.13 -8.66 -3.49
CA PHE A 117 4.45 -9.27 -4.62
C PHE A 117 5.40 -10.00 -5.57
N GLY A 118 6.66 -10.14 -5.20
CA GLY A 118 7.69 -10.81 -5.97
C GLY A 118 9.02 -10.05 -5.96
N ALA A 119 10.08 -10.74 -6.37
CA ALA A 119 11.42 -10.16 -6.46
C ALA A 119 11.58 -9.18 -7.65
N ILE A 120 10.60 -9.09 -8.53
CA ILE A 120 10.62 -8.21 -9.70
C ILE A 120 10.36 -6.77 -9.27
N THR A 121 11.17 -5.84 -9.77
CA THR A 121 10.94 -4.42 -9.57
C THR A 121 9.72 -3.97 -10.37
N MET A 122 8.74 -3.41 -9.68
CA MET A 122 7.54 -2.84 -10.29
C MET A 122 7.54 -1.33 -10.13
N PRO A 123 7.07 -0.57 -11.15
CA PRO A 123 6.69 0.81 -10.93
C PRO A 123 5.61 0.91 -9.86
N HIS A 124 5.60 1.99 -9.09
CA HIS A 124 4.63 2.16 -7.98
C HIS A 124 3.16 2.11 -8.42
N TRP A 125 2.83 2.62 -9.62
CA TRP A 125 1.48 2.55 -10.17
C TRP A 125 1.04 1.10 -10.46
N LEU A 126 1.97 0.22 -10.90
CA LEU A 126 1.67 -1.20 -11.11
C LEU A 126 1.49 -1.92 -9.77
N ALA A 127 2.34 -1.65 -8.78
CA ALA A 127 2.19 -2.17 -7.44
C ALA A 127 0.84 -1.76 -6.82
N LYS A 128 0.39 -0.52 -7.07
CA LYS A 128 -0.92 -0.01 -6.67
C LYS A 128 -2.07 -0.78 -7.33
N LEU A 129 -1.98 -1.04 -8.65
CA LEU A 129 -2.97 -1.81 -9.38
C LEU A 129 -3.02 -3.26 -8.88
N VAL A 130 -1.87 -3.91 -8.70
CA VAL A 130 -1.79 -5.27 -8.16
C VAL A 130 -2.40 -5.33 -6.75
N LEU A 131 -2.07 -4.37 -5.89
CA LEU A 131 -2.60 -4.34 -4.53
C LEU A 131 -4.13 -4.23 -4.53
N ILE A 132 -4.70 -3.28 -5.28
CA ILE A 132 -6.16 -3.09 -5.27
C ILE A 132 -6.90 -4.30 -5.86
N GLU A 133 -6.33 -4.95 -6.86
CA GLU A 133 -6.84 -6.20 -7.41
C GLU A 133 -6.82 -7.32 -6.35
N GLN A 134 -5.71 -7.48 -5.62
CA GLN A 134 -5.60 -8.47 -4.56
C GLN A 134 -6.56 -8.19 -3.38
N LEU A 135 -6.78 -6.94 -3.03
CA LEU A 135 -7.80 -6.56 -2.03
C LEU A 135 -9.20 -6.92 -2.51
N TYR A 136 -9.48 -6.78 -3.80
CA TYR A 136 -10.74 -7.23 -4.38
C TYR A 136 -10.90 -8.76 -4.29
N ARG A 137 -9.84 -9.54 -4.59
CA ARG A 137 -9.86 -11.01 -4.39
C ARG A 137 -10.11 -11.38 -2.94
N CYS A 138 -9.42 -10.75 -2.00
CA CYS A 138 -9.64 -10.96 -0.58
C CYS A 138 -11.11 -10.72 -0.19
N LYS A 139 -11.72 -9.65 -0.72
CA LYS A 139 -13.16 -9.38 -0.50
C LYS A 139 -14.06 -10.47 -1.11
N THR A 140 -13.73 -10.97 -2.30
CA THR A 140 -14.53 -12.02 -2.94
C THR A 140 -14.42 -13.36 -2.20
N ILE A 141 -13.26 -13.68 -1.64
CA ILE A 141 -13.10 -14.82 -0.73
C ILE A 141 -14.04 -14.67 0.47
N GLN A 142 -14.05 -13.48 1.09
CA GLN A 142 -14.90 -13.21 2.25
C GLN A 142 -16.38 -13.41 2.00
N ILE A 143 -16.87 -13.07 0.81
CA ILE A 143 -18.30 -13.17 0.46
C ILE A 143 -18.64 -14.39 -0.39
N TRP A 144 -17.74 -15.38 -0.42
CA TRP A 144 -17.92 -16.66 -1.17
C TRP A 144 -18.29 -16.48 -2.65
N LYS A 145 -17.78 -15.43 -3.31
CA LYS A 145 -17.95 -15.25 -4.75
C LYS A 145 -16.89 -16.01 -5.54
N SER A 146 -17.27 -16.58 -6.67
CA SER A 146 -16.41 -17.37 -7.56
C SER A 146 -15.44 -16.54 -8.42
N TYR A 147 -14.81 -15.52 -7.86
CA TYR A 147 -13.77 -14.71 -8.51
C TYR A 147 -12.35 -15.24 -8.24
N HIS A 148 -12.25 -16.36 -7.59
CA HIS A 148 -11.03 -16.83 -6.94
C HIS A 148 -10.06 -17.60 -7.86
N TYR A 149 -10.38 -17.74 -9.16
CA TYR A 149 -9.60 -18.54 -10.12
C TYR A 149 -8.70 -17.69 -11.00
#